data_d9f0b41c863d2740b961289eba67496b
#
_entry.id   d9f0b41c863d2740b961289eba67496b
#
_cell.length_a   1.000
_cell.length_b   1.000
_cell.length_c   1.000
_cell.angle_alpha   90.00
_cell.angle_beta   90.00
_cell.angle_gamma   90.00
#
_symmetry.space_group_name_H-M   'P 1'
#
loop_
_entity.id
_entity.type
_entity.pdbx_description
1 polymer ?
#
loop_
_entity_poly.entity_id
_entity_poly.type
_entity_poly.pdbx_seq_one_letter_code
_entity_poly.pdbx_strand_id
1 'polypeptide(L)'
;MVLIIGATGFIGMYTTQAFLKARKQVIATGRNEALGRKLEEMGAEFRPLDITKKEDFDKLPKEGVEGVVLLAGLLPANAAVNLDMDENAADYFEVNVIGTIHVLEYCRKNGIRKVIGNCSYSDVSGAWGKKYPITEDEPRDFKFTGDHAVYVISRNAANDVMEYYNQQHGMQCAWFRFPPVYGVGPHGTIYVNGTAKKSGIATFIDNAKEGKEIEIWGDPHIKRDIIYVKDVAEAYVAALKSDLAYGLYNMTGHIQVDLDEQVKAVIEVFGGEKRSQIVYRPEKPNSTPSFLYSMDKAKRDFGFEPKYTSYLDMMIDYKKELESNFWNVLVEAGEKK
;
A
#
# COMPACT_ATOMS: atom_id res chain seq x y z
N MET A 1 5.38 19.64 12.20
CA MET A 1 6.08 18.48 11.59
C MET A 1 5.13 17.31 11.40
N VAL A 2 5.42 16.39 10.49
CA VAL A 2 4.62 15.19 10.25
C VAL A 2 5.41 13.95 10.71
N LEU A 3 4.76 13.05 11.43
CA LEU A 3 5.34 11.78 11.84
C LEU A 3 4.84 10.66 10.93
N ILE A 4 5.77 9.90 10.31
CA ILE A 4 5.43 8.77 9.45
C ILE A 4 5.91 7.48 10.11
N ILE A 5 4.98 6.67 10.57
CA ILE A 5 5.24 5.39 11.23
C ILE A 5 5.19 4.27 10.20
N GLY A 6 6.32 3.57 10.01
CA GLY A 6 6.52 2.63 8.93
C GLY A 6 7.08 3.28 7.65
N ALA A 7 7.81 4.38 7.79
CA ALA A 7 8.45 5.11 6.70
C ALA A 7 9.45 4.27 5.89
N THR A 8 10.05 3.25 6.47
CA THR A 8 10.97 2.32 5.80
C THR A 8 10.25 1.25 4.94
N GLY A 9 8.93 1.30 4.86
CA GLY A 9 8.14 0.46 3.94
C GLY A 9 8.02 1.07 2.55
N PHE A 10 7.50 0.29 1.59
CA PHE A 10 7.30 0.72 0.21
C PHE A 10 6.53 2.05 0.11
N ILE A 11 5.28 2.07 0.57
CA ILE A 11 4.45 3.29 0.57
C ILE A 11 5.08 4.38 1.44
N GLY A 12 5.71 4.00 2.57
CA GLY A 12 6.31 4.93 3.53
C GLY A 12 7.45 5.77 2.94
N MET A 13 8.33 5.16 2.13
CA MET A 13 9.42 5.85 1.45
C MET A 13 8.90 6.94 0.50
N TYR A 14 7.92 6.61 -0.35
CA TYR A 14 7.29 7.57 -1.26
C TYR A 14 6.47 8.65 -0.52
N THR A 15 5.78 8.27 0.53
CA THR A 15 5.03 9.21 1.38
C THR A 15 5.97 10.21 2.05
N THR A 16 7.11 9.74 2.57
CA THR A 16 8.15 10.62 3.12
C THR A 16 8.62 11.62 2.06
N GLN A 17 8.93 11.15 0.85
CA GLN A 17 9.33 12.03 -0.24
C GLN A 17 8.26 13.08 -0.59
N ALA A 18 6.98 12.68 -0.62
CA ALA A 18 5.87 13.59 -0.93
C ALA A 18 5.73 14.70 0.13
N PHE A 19 5.79 14.37 1.41
CA PHE A 19 5.75 15.38 2.48
C PHE A 19 6.96 16.32 2.46
N LEU A 20 8.16 15.82 2.18
CA LEU A 20 9.36 16.67 2.01
C LEU A 20 9.20 17.62 0.81
N LYS A 21 8.70 17.12 -0.34
CA LYS A 21 8.36 17.98 -1.50
C LYS A 21 7.30 19.03 -1.16
N ALA A 22 6.35 18.69 -0.28
CA ALA A 22 5.37 19.63 0.25
C ALA A 22 5.95 20.57 1.32
N ARG A 23 7.28 20.61 1.51
CA ARG A 23 8.02 21.45 2.47
C ARG A 23 7.62 21.23 3.93
N LYS A 24 7.22 20.01 4.28
CA LYS A 24 6.97 19.61 5.66
C LYS A 24 8.26 19.08 6.29
N GLN A 25 8.48 19.37 7.57
CA GLN A 25 9.44 18.63 8.37
C GLN A 25 8.86 17.24 8.63
N VAL A 26 9.66 16.20 8.38
CA VAL A 26 9.24 14.81 8.51
C VAL A 26 10.13 14.08 9.51
N ILE A 27 9.49 13.44 10.49
CA ILE A 27 10.10 12.40 11.30
C ILE A 27 9.65 11.07 10.72
N ALA A 28 10.59 10.34 10.18
CA ALA A 28 10.38 9.03 9.59
C ALA A 28 10.77 7.94 10.59
N THR A 29 9.92 6.92 10.74
CA THR A 29 10.23 5.81 11.66
C THR A 29 10.11 4.46 10.98
N GLY A 30 10.82 3.47 11.52
CA GLY A 30 10.78 2.10 11.04
C GLY A 30 11.87 1.25 11.69
N ARG A 31 11.92 -0.04 11.35
CA ARG A 31 12.87 -1.00 11.92
C ARG A 31 14.15 -1.17 11.09
N ASN A 32 14.10 -0.80 9.80
CA ASN A 32 15.22 -1.00 8.87
C ASN A 32 16.11 0.26 8.83
N GLU A 33 17.24 0.20 9.52
CA GLU A 33 18.18 1.33 9.62
C GLU A 33 18.86 1.68 8.28
N ALA A 34 19.05 0.70 7.38
CA ALA A 34 19.63 0.98 6.06
C ALA A 34 18.68 1.85 5.22
N LEU A 35 17.38 1.54 5.24
CA LEU A 35 16.34 2.39 4.64
C LEU A 35 16.16 3.69 5.42
N GLY A 36 16.39 3.68 6.73
CA GLY A 36 16.40 4.88 7.57
C GLY A 36 17.45 5.89 7.10
N ARG A 37 18.69 5.46 6.85
CA ARG A 37 19.75 6.31 6.28
C ARG A 37 19.34 6.92 4.93
N LYS A 38 18.65 6.15 4.09
CA LYS A 38 18.14 6.69 2.83
C LYS A 38 17.09 7.78 3.03
N LEU A 39 16.25 7.66 4.04
CA LEU A 39 15.29 8.71 4.41
C LEU A 39 15.98 9.98 4.92
N GLU A 40 17.10 9.84 5.66
CA GLU A 40 17.93 10.98 6.09
C GLU A 40 18.61 11.67 4.91
N GLU A 41 19.13 10.92 3.93
CA GLU A 41 19.66 11.48 2.67
C GLU A 41 18.59 12.28 1.90
N MET A 42 17.31 11.90 2.01
CA MET A 42 16.19 12.62 1.43
C MET A 42 15.82 13.89 2.20
N GLY A 43 16.31 14.08 3.42
CA GLY A 43 16.05 15.24 4.28
C GLY A 43 15.04 15.00 5.41
N ALA A 44 14.64 13.78 5.69
CA ALA A 44 13.84 13.45 6.87
C ALA A 44 14.74 13.22 8.09
N GLU A 45 14.20 13.40 9.28
CA GLU A 45 14.81 12.89 10.51
C GLU A 45 14.36 11.45 10.73
N PHE A 46 15.31 10.50 10.83
CA PHE A 46 14.97 9.10 11.06
C PHE A 46 15.09 8.73 12.54
N ARG A 47 14.09 8.03 13.06
CA ARG A 47 14.09 7.44 14.41
C ARG A 47 13.70 5.97 14.34
N PRO A 48 14.57 5.03 14.77
CA PRO A 48 14.20 3.62 14.87
C PRO A 48 12.99 3.44 15.80
N LEU A 49 11.99 2.69 15.34
CA LEU A 49 10.78 2.42 16.10
C LEU A 49 10.16 1.09 15.70
N ASP A 50 9.86 0.27 16.70
CA ASP A 50 9.01 -0.90 16.61
C ASP A 50 7.65 -0.60 17.27
N ILE A 51 6.56 -0.59 16.52
CA ILE A 51 5.24 -0.23 17.06
C ILE A 51 4.71 -1.21 18.11
N THR A 52 5.28 -2.41 18.18
CA THR A 52 4.93 -3.40 19.21
C THR A 52 5.57 -3.07 20.57
N LYS A 53 6.60 -2.22 20.57
CA LYS A 53 7.34 -1.80 21.77
C LYS A 53 6.88 -0.44 22.25
N LYS A 54 6.13 -0.42 23.35
CA LYS A 54 5.56 0.82 23.88
C LYS A 54 6.62 1.84 24.29
N GLU A 55 7.76 1.39 24.77
CA GLU A 55 8.89 2.22 25.18
C GLU A 55 9.57 2.97 24.02
N ASP A 56 9.44 2.48 22.78
CA ASP A 56 10.00 3.18 21.61
C ASP A 56 9.31 4.52 21.34
N PHE A 57 8.06 4.68 21.78
CA PHE A 57 7.31 5.93 21.64
C PHE A 57 7.84 7.06 22.53
N ASP A 58 8.59 6.75 23.59
CA ASP A 58 9.22 7.76 24.46
C ASP A 58 10.30 8.57 23.71
N LYS A 59 10.82 8.03 22.62
CA LYS A 59 11.81 8.67 21.76
C LYS A 59 11.19 9.65 20.75
N LEU A 60 9.87 9.65 20.62
CA LEU A 60 9.15 10.50 19.69
C LEU A 60 8.89 11.90 20.29
N PRO A 61 8.73 12.95 19.46
CA PRO A 61 8.45 14.29 19.94
C PRO A 61 7.07 14.36 20.58
N LYS A 62 6.99 15.08 21.69
CA LYS A 62 5.73 15.26 22.44
C LYS A 62 4.94 16.49 22.00
N GLU A 63 5.55 17.38 21.22
CA GLU A 63 4.98 18.64 20.77
C GLU A 63 5.30 18.92 19.29
N GLY A 64 4.52 19.77 18.63
CA GLY A 64 4.77 20.24 17.27
C GLY A 64 4.43 19.24 16.16
N VAL A 65 3.82 18.09 16.49
CA VAL A 65 3.36 17.10 15.51
C VAL A 65 1.96 17.48 15.01
N GLU A 66 1.84 17.83 13.73
CA GLU A 66 0.58 18.20 13.08
C GLU A 66 -0.33 16.98 12.86
N GLY A 67 0.27 15.81 12.67
CA GLY A 67 -0.44 14.56 12.46
C GLY A 67 0.49 13.40 12.16
N VAL A 68 -0.09 12.21 12.13
CA VAL A 68 0.62 10.93 11.97
C VAL A 68 0.09 10.21 10.73
N VAL A 69 1.02 9.70 9.92
CA VAL A 69 0.70 8.70 8.87
C VAL A 69 1.15 7.33 9.38
N LEU A 70 0.20 6.41 9.54
CA LEU A 70 0.43 5.07 10.08
C LEU A 70 0.44 4.04 8.93
N LEU A 71 1.64 3.65 8.52
CA LEU A 71 1.90 2.69 7.43
C LEU A 71 2.53 1.39 7.92
N ALA A 72 2.96 1.35 9.18
CA ALA A 72 3.48 0.12 9.76
C ALA A 72 2.39 -0.95 9.82
N GLY A 73 2.74 -2.17 9.44
CA GLY A 73 1.82 -3.29 9.44
C GLY A 73 2.46 -4.55 8.91
N LEU A 74 1.93 -5.68 9.34
CA LEU A 74 2.29 -7.00 8.81
C LEU A 74 1.33 -7.36 7.68
N LEU A 75 1.89 -7.79 6.53
CA LEU A 75 1.15 -8.17 5.32
C LEU A 75 1.55 -9.59 4.89
N PRO A 76 0.63 -10.39 4.34
CA PRO A 76 0.92 -11.76 3.88
C PRO A 76 2.04 -11.81 2.84
N ALA A 77 2.05 -10.89 1.88
CA ALA A 77 3.06 -10.81 0.82
C ALA A 77 4.49 -10.55 1.34
N ASN A 78 4.64 -10.13 2.60
CA ASN A 78 5.93 -9.88 3.27
C ASN A 78 6.25 -10.93 4.33
N ALA A 79 5.41 -11.93 4.54
CA ALA A 79 5.55 -12.95 5.56
C ALA A 79 5.78 -14.33 4.92
N ALA A 80 6.97 -14.91 5.18
CA ALA A 80 7.28 -16.29 4.78
C ALA A 80 6.66 -17.27 5.79
N VAL A 81 5.33 -17.29 5.88
CA VAL A 81 4.59 -18.13 6.83
C VAL A 81 3.81 -19.19 6.10
N ASN A 82 3.95 -20.44 6.55
CA ASN A 82 3.14 -21.57 6.10
C ASN A 82 1.95 -21.72 7.04
N LEU A 83 0.74 -21.46 6.54
CA LEU A 83 -0.49 -21.49 7.33
C LEU A 83 -0.84 -22.89 7.90
N ASP A 84 -0.35 -23.96 7.27
CA ASP A 84 -0.61 -25.32 7.73
C ASP A 84 0.32 -25.75 8.86
N MET A 85 1.46 -25.07 9.03
CA MET A 85 2.53 -25.45 9.95
C MET A 85 2.83 -24.39 11.02
N ASP A 86 2.56 -23.11 10.74
CA ASP A 86 2.97 -21.98 11.56
C ASP A 86 1.76 -21.23 12.14
N GLU A 87 1.83 -20.87 13.40
CA GLU A 87 0.87 -19.97 14.06
C GLU A 87 1.31 -18.52 13.83
N ASN A 88 0.54 -17.74 13.08
CA ASN A 88 0.86 -16.36 12.78
C ASN A 88 -0.24 -15.34 13.11
N ALA A 89 -1.40 -15.81 13.59
CA ALA A 89 -2.52 -14.93 13.90
C ALA A 89 -2.16 -13.90 14.98
N ALA A 90 -1.44 -14.33 16.03
CA ALA A 90 -0.98 -13.45 17.09
C ALA A 90 -0.09 -12.33 16.58
N ASP A 91 0.84 -12.62 15.66
CA ASP A 91 1.76 -11.63 15.07
C ASP A 91 1.00 -10.54 14.32
N TYR A 92 -0.04 -10.92 13.57
CA TYR A 92 -0.90 -9.94 12.89
C TYR A 92 -1.63 -9.03 13.88
N PHE A 93 -2.13 -9.57 14.96
CA PHE A 93 -2.79 -8.77 15.99
C PHE A 93 -1.80 -7.89 16.77
N GLU A 94 -0.64 -8.44 17.13
CA GLU A 94 0.40 -7.69 17.84
C GLU A 94 0.85 -6.47 17.01
N VAL A 95 1.15 -6.66 15.74
CA VAL A 95 1.62 -5.56 14.88
C VAL A 95 0.46 -4.66 14.46
N ASN A 96 -0.61 -5.22 13.89
CA ASN A 96 -1.64 -4.41 13.23
C ASN A 96 -2.63 -3.79 14.22
N VAL A 97 -2.92 -4.45 15.35
CA VAL A 97 -3.93 -3.99 16.32
C VAL A 97 -3.25 -3.33 17.52
N ILE A 98 -2.42 -4.08 18.26
CA ILE A 98 -1.75 -3.55 19.46
C ILE A 98 -0.80 -2.41 19.10
N GLY A 99 -0.02 -2.57 18.02
CA GLY A 99 0.83 -1.50 17.50
C GLY A 99 0.03 -0.25 17.13
N THR A 100 -1.15 -0.40 16.51
CA THR A 100 -2.05 0.74 16.23
C THR A 100 -2.53 1.40 17.53
N ILE A 101 -2.88 0.63 18.56
CA ILE A 101 -3.27 1.18 19.88
C ILE A 101 -2.12 1.99 20.48
N HIS A 102 -0.88 1.50 20.40
CA HIS A 102 0.28 2.26 20.90
C HIS A 102 0.42 3.61 20.21
N VAL A 103 0.25 3.65 18.89
CA VAL A 103 0.26 4.90 18.11
C VAL A 103 -0.86 5.84 18.54
N LEU A 104 -2.09 5.34 18.66
CA LEU A 104 -3.24 6.15 19.06
C LEU A 104 -3.11 6.69 20.49
N GLU A 105 -2.61 5.89 21.43
CA GLU A 105 -2.33 6.32 22.80
C GLU A 105 -1.22 7.38 22.87
N TYR A 106 -0.16 7.22 22.07
CA TYR A 106 0.86 8.25 21.94
C TYR A 106 0.24 9.55 21.41
N CYS A 107 -0.55 9.47 20.34
CA CYS A 107 -1.20 10.64 19.77
C CYS A 107 -2.14 11.32 20.76
N ARG A 108 -3.03 10.57 21.39
CA ARG A 108 -3.98 11.07 22.38
C ARG A 108 -3.30 11.79 23.54
N LYS A 109 -2.25 11.19 24.10
CA LYS A 109 -1.51 11.75 25.26
C LYS A 109 -0.74 13.03 24.94
N ASN A 110 -0.38 13.23 23.68
CA ASN A 110 0.37 14.41 23.21
C ASN A 110 -0.49 15.38 22.41
N GLY A 111 -1.83 15.25 22.43
CA GLY A 111 -2.76 16.18 21.78
C GLY A 111 -2.73 16.13 20.26
N ILE A 112 -2.18 15.06 19.65
CA ILE A 112 -2.14 14.85 18.22
C ILE A 112 -3.47 14.23 17.80
N ARG A 113 -4.29 14.98 17.05
CA ARG A 113 -5.63 14.51 16.69
C ARG A 113 -5.68 13.74 15.38
N LYS A 114 -4.87 14.12 14.37
CA LYS A 114 -4.92 13.56 13.02
C LYS A 114 -4.04 12.32 12.90
N VAL A 115 -4.66 11.18 12.59
CA VAL A 115 -3.97 9.92 12.29
C VAL A 115 -4.55 9.34 11.01
N ILE A 116 -3.72 9.12 9.98
CA ILE A 116 -4.17 8.54 8.73
C ILE A 116 -3.47 7.20 8.53
N GLY A 117 -4.27 6.13 8.57
CA GLY A 117 -3.81 4.75 8.38
C GLY A 117 -4.26 4.18 7.05
N ASN A 118 -4.29 2.85 6.99
CA ASN A 118 -4.79 2.10 5.84
C ASN A 118 -5.50 0.82 6.27
N CYS A 119 -6.32 0.26 5.38
CA CYS A 119 -6.97 -1.03 5.55
C CYS A 119 -6.67 -1.96 4.38
N SER A 120 -7.27 -3.15 4.40
CA SER A 120 -7.24 -4.07 3.27
C SER A 120 -8.38 -3.76 2.30
N TYR A 121 -8.10 -3.78 1.00
CA TYR A 121 -9.16 -3.69 -0.01
C TYR A 121 -9.98 -4.99 -0.13
N SER A 122 -9.46 -6.10 0.44
CA SER A 122 -10.12 -7.40 0.44
C SER A 122 -11.23 -7.51 1.49
N ASP A 123 -11.41 -6.52 2.36
CA ASP A 123 -12.48 -6.49 3.38
C ASP A 123 -13.90 -6.47 2.79
N VAL A 124 -14.02 -6.12 1.50
CA VAL A 124 -15.25 -6.11 0.70
C VAL A 124 -15.14 -7.04 -0.52
N SER A 125 -14.31 -8.07 -0.46
CA SER A 125 -14.09 -8.98 -1.61
C SER A 125 -15.34 -9.74 -2.04
N GLY A 126 -16.35 -9.88 -1.21
CA GLY A 126 -17.68 -10.42 -1.58
C GLY A 126 -18.46 -9.51 -2.55
N ALA A 127 -18.08 -8.23 -2.66
CA ALA A 127 -18.63 -7.32 -3.65
C ALA A 127 -17.90 -7.37 -5.01
N TRP A 128 -16.78 -8.06 -5.13
CA TRP A 128 -16.06 -8.16 -6.38
C TRP A 128 -16.87 -8.91 -7.44
N GLY A 129 -16.76 -8.49 -8.69
CA GLY A 129 -17.58 -8.98 -9.79
C GLY A 129 -18.90 -8.25 -9.98
N LYS A 130 -19.28 -7.38 -9.05
CA LYS A 130 -20.48 -6.53 -9.22
C LYS A 130 -20.23 -5.44 -10.28
N LYS A 131 -21.31 -4.99 -10.92
CA LYS A 131 -21.26 -4.02 -12.02
C LYS A 131 -21.37 -2.55 -11.58
N TYR A 132 -21.20 -2.27 -10.30
CA TYR A 132 -21.23 -0.92 -9.76
C TYR A 132 -19.95 -0.63 -8.97
N PRO A 133 -19.53 0.64 -8.87
CA PRO A 133 -18.40 1.03 -8.05
C PRO A 133 -18.68 0.76 -6.56
N ILE A 134 -17.74 0.10 -5.90
CA ILE A 134 -17.79 -0.18 -4.45
C ILE A 134 -17.55 1.14 -3.71
N THR A 135 -18.50 1.55 -2.90
CA THR A 135 -18.37 2.75 -2.06
C THR A 135 -17.80 2.42 -0.68
N GLU A 136 -17.55 3.43 0.14
CA GLU A 136 -17.12 3.26 1.52
C GLU A 136 -18.19 2.63 2.41
N ASP A 137 -19.46 2.72 2.01
CA ASP A 137 -20.62 2.15 2.72
C ASP A 137 -20.85 0.67 2.40
N GLU A 138 -20.10 0.09 1.46
CA GLU A 138 -20.23 -1.35 1.16
C GLU A 138 -19.93 -2.18 2.42
N PRO A 139 -20.83 -3.09 2.82
CA PRO A 139 -20.63 -3.93 4.00
C PRO A 139 -19.38 -4.80 3.86
N ARG A 140 -18.65 -4.99 4.97
CA ARG A 140 -17.54 -5.93 5.02
C ARG A 140 -18.04 -7.33 4.70
N ASP A 141 -17.49 -7.93 3.66
CA ASP A 141 -17.77 -9.29 3.21
C ASP A 141 -16.50 -9.89 2.59
N PHE A 142 -15.90 -10.85 3.29
CA PHE A 142 -14.65 -11.48 2.89
C PHE A 142 -14.56 -12.93 3.41
N LYS A 143 -13.66 -13.71 2.83
CA LYS A 143 -13.44 -15.11 3.24
C LYS A 143 -12.64 -15.18 4.53
N PHE A 144 -13.08 -16.04 5.46
CA PHE A 144 -12.37 -16.37 6.70
C PHE A 144 -11.37 -17.53 6.55
N THR A 145 -10.87 -17.74 5.33
CA THR A 145 -9.91 -18.81 4.99
C THR A 145 -8.84 -18.27 4.04
N GLY A 146 -7.68 -18.93 4.01
CA GLY A 146 -6.53 -18.55 3.18
C GLY A 146 -5.59 -17.58 3.88
N ASP A 147 -4.45 -17.33 3.25
CA ASP A 147 -3.34 -16.54 3.81
C ASP A 147 -3.66 -15.06 4.09
N HIS A 148 -4.74 -14.53 3.48
CA HIS A 148 -5.18 -13.17 3.70
C HIS A 148 -6.23 -13.02 4.82
N ALA A 149 -6.83 -14.10 5.31
CA ALA A 149 -7.96 -14.01 6.24
C ALA A 149 -7.60 -13.29 7.54
N VAL A 150 -6.60 -13.75 8.27
CA VAL A 150 -6.18 -13.14 9.54
C VAL A 150 -5.65 -11.72 9.35
N TYR A 151 -5.00 -11.44 8.22
CA TYR A 151 -4.59 -10.09 7.85
C TYR A 151 -5.80 -9.15 7.75
N VAL A 152 -6.82 -9.52 6.98
CA VAL A 152 -8.05 -8.71 6.82
C VAL A 152 -8.75 -8.52 8.16
N ILE A 153 -8.87 -9.58 8.97
CA ILE A 153 -9.46 -9.50 10.32
C ILE A 153 -8.69 -8.50 11.19
N SER A 154 -7.36 -8.59 11.25
CA SER A 154 -6.54 -7.69 12.08
C SER A 154 -6.59 -6.25 11.60
N ARG A 155 -6.64 -6.00 10.28
CA ARG A 155 -6.78 -4.63 9.74
C ARG A 155 -8.15 -4.04 10.03
N ASN A 156 -9.21 -4.85 9.94
CA ASN A 156 -10.56 -4.42 10.32
C ASN A 156 -10.64 -4.07 11.81
N ALA A 157 -10.06 -4.91 12.68
CA ALA A 157 -9.99 -4.62 14.12
C ALA A 157 -9.22 -3.33 14.42
N ALA A 158 -8.09 -3.10 13.73
CA ALA A 158 -7.33 -1.85 13.88
C ALA A 158 -8.15 -0.62 13.47
N ASN A 159 -8.92 -0.71 12.37
CA ASN A 159 -9.78 0.38 11.92
C ASN A 159 -10.96 0.64 12.88
N ASP A 160 -11.54 -0.41 13.45
CA ASP A 160 -12.58 -0.28 14.48
C ASP A 160 -12.04 0.40 15.74
N VAL A 161 -10.79 0.10 16.12
CA VAL A 161 -10.09 0.82 17.21
C VAL A 161 -9.87 2.29 16.82
N MET A 162 -9.45 2.60 15.60
CA MET A 162 -9.32 4.00 15.14
C MET A 162 -10.66 4.74 15.25
N GLU A 163 -11.76 4.10 14.85
CA GLU A 163 -13.11 4.69 14.99
C GLU A 163 -13.50 4.87 16.46
N TYR A 164 -13.16 3.93 17.35
CA TYR A 164 -13.36 4.11 18.78
C TYR A 164 -12.63 5.37 19.29
N TYR A 165 -11.38 5.61 18.88
CA TYR A 165 -10.64 6.81 19.27
C TYR A 165 -11.25 8.10 18.69
N ASN A 166 -11.83 8.03 17.50
CA ASN A 166 -12.60 9.13 16.92
C ASN A 166 -13.77 9.52 17.81
N GLN A 167 -14.61 8.55 18.15
CA GLN A 167 -15.86 8.80 18.88
C GLN A 167 -15.61 9.07 20.36
N GLN A 168 -14.75 8.28 21.03
CA GLN A 168 -14.53 8.36 22.45
C GLN A 168 -13.58 9.50 22.86
N HIS A 169 -12.57 9.78 22.03
CA HIS A 169 -11.49 10.71 22.37
C HIS A 169 -11.45 11.96 21.48
N GLY A 170 -12.38 12.12 20.55
CA GLY A 170 -12.45 13.27 19.66
C GLY A 170 -11.24 13.38 18.73
N MET A 171 -10.61 12.25 18.41
CA MET A 171 -9.56 12.22 17.40
C MET A 171 -10.14 12.37 15.99
N GLN A 172 -9.27 12.57 15.02
CA GLN A 172 -9.62 12.68 13.61
C GLN A 172 -8.81 11.64 12.83
N CYS A 173 -9.18 10.37 13.05
CA CYS A 173 -8.55 9.26 12.35
C CYS A 173 -9.26 9.02 11.02
N ALA A 174 -8.47 8.79 9.97
CA ALA A 174 -8.94 8.32 8.67
C ALA A 174 -8.13 7.12 8.23
N TRP A 175 -8.66 6.26 7.35
CA TRP A 175 -7.93 5.14 6.79
C TRP A 175 -8.30 4.89 5.33
N PHE A 176 -7.28 4.50 4.56
CA PHE A 176 -7.38 4.35 3.12
C PHE A 176 -7.50 2.88 2.71
N ARG A 177 -8.47 2.56 1.88
CA ARG A 177 -8.62 1.29 1.17
C ARG A 177 -8.03 1.45 -0.22
N PHE A 178 -6.92 0.77 -0.51
CA PHE A 178 -6.28 0.81 -1.81
C PHE A 178 -6.55 -0.47 -2.59
N PRO A 179 -6.78 -0.38 -3.93
CA PRO A 179 -6.54 -1.50 -4.84
C PRO A 179 -5.03 -1.81 -4.90
N PRO A 180 -4.57 -2.78 -5.70
CA PRO A 180 -3.16 -3.05 -5.86
C PRO A 180 -2.35 -1.80 -6.19
N VAL A 181 -1.32 -1.53 -5.38
CA VAL A 181 -0.44 -0.35 -5.52
C VAL A 181 0.77 -0.74 -6.35
N TYR A 182 0.99 -0.02 -7.45
CA TYR A 182 2.14 -0.20 -8.33
C TYR A 182 3.22 0.84 -8.05
N GLY A 183 4.49 0.47 -8.25
CA GLY A 183 5.64 1.35 -8.09
C GLY A 183 6.93 0.57 -7.91
N VAL A 184 8.07 1.23 -8.07
CA VAL A 184 9.39 0.61 -7.84
C VAL A 184 9.56 0.36 -6.35
N GLY A 185 9.74 -0.92 -5.97
CA GLY A 185 9.81 -1.31 -4.57
C GLY A 185 10.13 -2.78 -4.35
N PRO A 186 9.91 -3.31 -3.15
CA PRO A 186 10.34 -4.65 -2.73
C PRO A 186 9.42 -5.77 -3.21
N HIS A 187 8.71 -5.57 -4.33
CA HIS A 187 7.66 -6.48 -4.81
C HIS A 187 8.10 -7.37 -5.98
N GLY A 188 9.39 -7.49 -6.26
CA GLY A 188 9.93 -8.47 -7.20
C GLY A 188 9.63 -9.90 -6.78
N THR A 189 9.75 -10.17 -5.48
CA THR A 189 9.39 -11.44 -4.84
C THR A 189 8.25 -11.20 -3.85
N ILE A 190 7.24 -12.08 -3.89
CA ILE A 190 6.11 -12.12 -2.96
C ILE A 190 6.01 -13.52 -2.35
N TYR A 191 5.40 -13.63 -1.17
CA TYR A 191 5.12 -14.92 -0.55
C TYR A 191 3.66 -15.31 -0.77
N VAL A 192 3.43 -16.58 -1.16
CA VAL A 192 2.11 -17.17 -1.31
C VAL A 192 2.15 -18.49 -0.52
N ASN A 193 1.37 -18.60 0.54
CA ASN A 193 1.40 -19.70 1.49
C ASN A 193 2.84 -20.06 1.94
N GLY A 194 3.61 -19.04 2.36
CA GLY A 194 4.99 -19.19 2.80
C GLY A 194 6.04 -19.49 1.71
N THR A 195 5.61 -19.66 0.45
CA THR A 195 6.52 -19.93 -0.67
C THR A 195 6.86 -18.65 -1.43
N ALA A 196 8.15 -18.34 -1.57
CA ALA A 196 8.62 -17.23 -2.37
C ALA A 196 8.32 -17.44 -3.86
N LYS A 197 7.70 -16.46 -4.50
CA LYS A 197 7.38 -16.44 -5.93
C LYS A 197 7.71 -15.09 -6.53
N LYS A 198 8.17 -15.10 -7.78
CA LYS A 198 8.30 -13.85 -8.54
C LYS A 198 6.92 -13.26 -8.80
N SER A 199 6.77 -11.97 -8.58
CA SER A 199 5.49 -11.30 -8.83
C SER A 199 5.14 -11.27 -10.32
N GLY A 200 3.85 -11.19 -10.64
CA GLY A 200 3.40 -11.17 -12.03
C GLY A 200 4.00 -10.01 -12.82
N ILE A 201 4.01 -8.80 -12.24
CA ILE A 201 4.56 -7.62 -12.93
C ILE A 201 6.08 -7.76 -13.16
N ALA A 202 6.84 -8.28 -12.21
CA ALA A 202 8.28 -8.51 -12.39
C ALA A 202 8.54 -9.56 -13.47
N THR A 203 7.71 -10.61 -13.53
CA THR A 203 7.77 -11.63 -14.58
C THR A 203 7.48 -11.04 -15.96
N PHE A 204 6.45 -10.21 -16.08
CA PHE A 204 6.10 -9.54 -17.34
C PHE A 204 7.21 -8.61 -17.82
N ILE A 205 7.79 -7.81 -16.92
CA ILE A 205 8.88 -6.89 -17.25
C ILE A 205 10.11 -7.66 -17.72
N ASP A 206 10.51 -8.74 -17.04
CA ASP A 206 11.70 -9.51 -17.45
C ASP A 206 11.49 -10.22 -18.77
N ASN A 207 10.32 -10.84 -18.97
CA ASN A 207 9.99 -11.47 -20.24
C ASN A 207 9.96 -10.45 -21.39
N ALA A 208 9.43 -9.24 -21.15
CA ALA A 208 9.41 -8.18 -22.12
C ALA A 208 10.84 -7.73 -22.52
N LYS A 209 11.73 -7.56 -21.54
CA LYS A 209 13.14 -7.21 -21.78
C LYS A 209 13.89 -8.27 -22.59
N GLU A 210 13.61 -9.54 -22.32
CA GLU A 210 14.28 -10.68 -22.95
C GLU A 210 13.61 -11.11 -24.29
N GLY A 211 12.48 -10.52 -24.68
CA GLY A 211 11.69 -10.93 -25.83
C GLY A 211 11.13 -12.35 -25.73
N LYS A 212 10.86 -12.80 -24.50
CA LYS A 212 10.21 -14.08 -24.19
C LYS A 212 8.69 -13.96 -24.29
N GLU A 213 8.02 -15.10 -24.46
CA GLU A 213 6.55 -15.16 -24.43
C GLU A 213 6.00 -14.72 -23.06
N ILE A 214 4.86 -14.02 -23.10
CA ILE A 214 4.12 -13.61 -21.89
C ILE A 214 2.73 -14.27 -21.95
N GLU A 215 2.48 -15.18 -21.00
CA GLU A 215 1.18 -15.84 -20.89
C GLU A 215 0.16 -14.99 -20.13
N ILE A 216 -1.04 -14.86 -20.66
CA ILE A 216 -2.23 -14.32 -20.00
C ILE A 216 -3.19 -15.46 -19.73
N TRP A 217 -3.56 -15.65 -18.46
CA TRP A 217 -4.41 -16.74 -18.01
C TRP A 217 -5.85 -16.32 -17.85
N GLY A 218 -6.77 -17.18 -18.31
CA GLY A 218 -8.21 -16.97 -18.25
C GLY A 218 -8.71 -15.87 -19.15
N ASP A 219 -9.73 -15.14 -18.72
CA ASP A 219 -10.25 -13.98 -19.46
C ASP A 219 -9.30 -12.80 -19.35
N PRO A 220 -8.68 -12.33 -20.45
CA PRO A 220 -7.72 -11.23 -20.45
C PRO A 220 -8.35 -9.87 -20.17
N HIS A 221 -9.69 -9.73 -20.29
CA HIS A 221 -10.43 -8.47 -20.27
C HIS A 221 -11.15 -8.16 -18.96
N ILE A 222 -10.83 -8.89 -17.89
CA ILE A 222 -11.34 -8.58 -16.55
C ILE A 222 -10.68 -7.31 -16.03
N LYS A 223 -11.45 -6.24 -15.94
CA LYS A 223 -10.95 -4.94 -15.49
C LYS A 223 -10.90 -4.83 -13.97
N ARG A 224 -9.82 -4.24 -13.48
CA ARG A 224 -9.57 -4.01 -12.05
C ARG A 224 -9.02 -2.63 -11.83
N ASP A 225 -9.37 -2.04 -10.71
CA ASP A 225 -8.73 -0.81 -10.27
C ASP A 225 -7.30 -1.08 -9.80
N ILE A 226 -6.44 -0.12 -10.07
CA ILE A 226 -5.09 -0.03 -9.55
C ILE A 226 -4.78 1.41 -9.17
N ILE A 227 -3.71 1.62 -8.39
CA ILE A 227 -3.22 2.95 -8.07
C ILE A 227 -1.69 2.98 -8.10
N TYR A 228 -1.11 4.12 -8.49
CA TYR A 228 0.32 4.32 -8.47
C TYR A 228 0.78 4.82 -7.11
N VAL A 229 1.92 4.35 -6.63
CA VAL A 229 2.44 4.68 -5.30
C VAL A 229 2.66 6.18 -5.08
N LYS A 230 2.99 6.92 -6.13
CA LYS A 230 3.14 8.38 -6.07
C LYS A 230 1.79 9.07 -5.79
N ASP A 231 0.70 8.58 -6.38
CA ASP A 231 -0.64 9.08 -6.09
C ASP A 231 -1.08 8.72 -4.67
N VAL A 232 -0.76 7.51 -4.20
CA VAL A 232 -0.99 7.13 -2.80
C VAL A 232 -0.28 8.09 -1.85
N ALA A 233 0.98 8.42 -2.13
CA ALA A 233 1.76 9.33 -1.30
C ALA A 233 1.17 10.75 -1.27
N GLU A 234 0.73 11.28 -2.42
CA GLU A 234 0.07 12.58 -2.51
C GLU A 234 -1.30 12.58 -1.81
N ALA A 235 -2.03 11.45 -1.82
CA ALA A 235 -3.27 11.30 -1.09
C ALA A 235 -3.09 11.48 0.42
N TYR A 236 -2.02 10.92 1.01
CA TYR A 236 -1.68 11.15 2.42
C TYR A 236 -1.40 12.62 2.71
N VAL A 237 -0.69 13.31 1.80
CA VAL A 237 -0.43 14.75 1.94
C VAL A 237 -1.72 15.55 1.88
N ALA A 238 -2.62 15.24 0.94
CA ALA A 238 -3.90 15.93 0.80
C ALA A 238 -4.80 15.73 2.02
N ALA A 239 -4.96 14.47 2.45
CA ALA A 239 -5.81 14.14 3.59
C ALA A 239 -5.30 14.74 4.91
N LEU A 240 -3.97 14.74 5.16
CA LEU A 240 -3.44 15.33 6.40
C LEU A 240 -3.67 16.84 6.47
N LYS A 241 -3.70 17.53 5.31
CA LYS A 241 -4.01 18.96 5.23
C LYS A 241 -5.48 19.27 5.43
N SER A 242 -6.37 18.33 5.16
CA SER A 242 -7.82 18.55 5.25
C SER A 242 -8.32 18.42 6.69
N ASP A 243 -9.24 19.30 7.07
CA ASP A 243 -9.98 19.17 8.33
C ASP A 243 -11.23 18.28 8.19
N LEU A 244 -11.54 17.82 6.97
CA LEU A 244 -12.68 16.95 6.68
C LEU A 244 -12.31 15.46 6.60
N ALA A 245 -11.02 15.12 6.54
CA ALA A 245 -10.59 13.73 6.43
C ALA A 245 -10.95 12.94 7.69
N TYR A 246 -11.90 11.99 7.56
CA TYR A 246 -12.46 11.22 8.66
C TYR A 246 -13.02 9.86 8.19
N GLY A 247 -12.69 8.80 8.92
CA GLY A 247 -13.19 7.45 8.63
C GLY A 247 -12.58 6.83 7.37
N LEU A 248 -13.29 5.91 6.74
CA LEU A 248 -12.82 5.16 5.58
C LEU A 248 -12.89 5.99 4.30
N TYR A 249 -11.86 5.83 3.44
CA TYR A 249 -11.80 6.33 2.08
C TYR A 249 -11.31 5.26 1.12
N ASN A 250 -12.00 5.08 0.00
CA ASN A 250 -11.46 4.36 -1.13
C ASN A 250 -10.48 5.27 -1.88
N MET A 251 -9.32 4.73 -2.23
CA MET A 251 -8.27 5.46 -2.94
C MET A 251 -7.88 4.66 -4.18
N THR A 252 -8.26 5.13 -5.35
CA THR A 252 -7.97 4.49 -6.63
C THR A 252 -7.28 5.45 -7.59
N GLY A 253 -6.57 4.92 -8.60
CA GLY A 253 -5.94 5.71 -9.67
C GLY A 253 -6.90 6.06 -10.81
N HIS A 254 -8.18 5.68 -10.74
CA HIS A 254 -9.09 5.68 -11.89
C HIS A 254 -8.55 4.93 -13.11
N ILE A 255 -7.57 4.04 -12.89
CA ILE A 255 -7.00 3.19 -13.92
C ILE A 255 -7.71 1.85 -13.84
N GLN A 256 -8.75 1.69 -14.65
CA GLN A 256 -9.41 0.41 -14.84
C GLN A 256 -8.72 -0.33 -15.97
N VAL A 257 -7.84 -1.23 -15.63
CA VAL A 257 -6.99 -1.93 -16.58
C VAL A 257 -7.21 -3.44 -16.52
N ASP A 258 -7.24 -4.08 -17.68
CA ASP A 258 -7.21 -5.53 -17.79
C ASP A 258 -5.78 -6.07 -18.03
N LEU A 259 -5.62 -7.38 -17.98
CA LEU A 259 -4.30 -7.99 -18.14
C LEU A 259 -3.73 -7.80 -19.55
N ASP A 260 -4.58 -7.77 -20.58
CA ASP A 260 -4.16 -7.55 -21.97
C ASP A 260 -3.57 -6.14 -22.14
N GLU A 261 -4.27 -5.12 -21.61
CA GLU A 261 -3.79 -3.74 -21.59
C GLU A 261 -2.47 -3.61 -20.80
N GLN A 262 -2.37 -4.28 -19.64
CA GLN A 262 -1.16 -4.27 -18.81
C GLN A 262 0.04 -4.87 -19.56
N VAL A 263 -0.12 -6.06 -20.13
CA VAL A 263 0.96 -6.76 -20.82
C VAL A 263 1.40 -5.97 -22.07
N LYS A 264 0.47 -5.42 -22.83
CA LYS A 264 0.78 -4.57 -23.99
C LYS A 264 1.61 -3.35 -23.59
N ALA A 265 1.21 -2.63 -22.54
CA ALA A 265 1.96 -1.47 -22.03
C ALA A 265 3.36 -1.88 -21.52
N VAL A 266 3.48 -3.02 -20.84
CA VAL A 266 4.79 -3.52 -20.38
C VAL A 266 5.69 -3.87 -21.59
N ILE A 267 5.17 -4.52 -22.63
CA ILE A 267 5.93 -4.82 -23.85
C ILE A 267 6.35 -3.52 -24.56
N GLU A 268 5.47 -2.54 -24.62
CA GLU A 268 5.78 -1.24 -25.22
C GLU A 268 6.91 -0.51 -24.51
N VAL A 269 6.85 -0.46 -23.18
CA VAL A 269 7.78 0.32 -22.36
C VAL A 269 9.10 -0.41 -22.12
N PHE A 270 9.08 -1.72 -21.86
CA PHE A 270 10.26 -2.48 -21.46
C PHE A 270 10.83 -3.38 -22.56
N GLY A 271 10.06 -3.64 -23.61
CA GLY A 271 10.52 -4.53 -24.70
C GLY A 271 11.74 -3.99 -25.44
N GLY A 272 12.68 -4.90 -25.75
CA GLY A 272 13.86 -4.66 -26.55
C GLY A 272 13.58 -4.77 -28.07
N GLU A 273 14.66 -5.00 -28.86
CA GLU A 273 14.56 -5.20 -30.32
C GLU A 273 13.67 -6.40 -30.67
N LYS A 274 13.82 -7.50 -29.94
CA LYS A 274 12.94 -8.66 -30.04
C LYS A 274 11.71 -8.43 -29.16
N ARG A 275 10.55 -8.24 -29.80
CA ARG A 275 9.29 -8.05 -29.10
C ARG A 275 8.72 -9.38 -28.58
N SER A 276 8.23 -9.36 -27.35
CA SER A 276 7.51 -10.49 -26.74
C SER A 276 6.19 -10.76 -27.46
N GLN A 277 5.86 -12.03 -27.61
CA GLN A 277 4.53 -12.47 -28.04
C GLN A 277 3.63 -12.70 -26.83
N ILE A 278 2.35 -12.31 -26.95
CA ILE A 278 1.33 -12.61 -25.93
C ILE A 278 0.69 -13.95 -26.28
N VAL A 279 0.67 -14.86 -25.30
CA VAL A 279 0.05 -16.18 -25.43
C VAL A 279 -1.14 -16.25 -24.47
N TYR A 280 -2.34 -16.38 -25.04
CA TYR A 280 -3.56 -16.47 -24.23
C TYR A 280 -3.81 -17.92 -23.84
N ARG A 281 -4.13 -18.14 -22.55
CA ARG A 281 -4.42 -19.43 -21.92
C ARG A 281 -5.82 -19.39 -21.27
N PRO A 282 -6.89 -19.40 -22.06
CA PRO A 282 -8.25 -19.29 -21.51
C PRO A 282 -8.65 -20.46 -20.62
N GLU A 283 -7.99 -21.60 -20.77
CA GLU A 283 -8.19 -22.80 -19.95
C GLU A 283 -7.65 -22.68 -18.51
N LYS A 284 -6.76 -21.70 -18.26
CA LYS A 284 -6.21 -21.45 -16.92
C LYS A 284 -7.12 -20.48 -16.15
N PRO A 285 -7.28 -20.61 -14.82
CA PRO A 285 -8.17 -19.74 -14.07
C PRO A 285 -7.60 -18.32 -13.92
N ASN A 286 -8.49 -17.33 -13.96
CA ASN A 286 -8.13 -15.97 -13.53
C ASN A 286 -7.86 -15.96 -12.01
N SER A 287 -6.92 -15.12 -11.61
CA SER A 287 -6.54 -14.99 -10.19
C SER A 287 -7.57 -14.22 -9.37
N THR A 288 -8.30 -13.26 -9.95
CA THR A 288 -9.16 -12.33 -9.22
C THR A 288 -10.32 -11.84 -10.10
N PRO A 289 -11.55 -11.72 -9.60
CA PRO A 289 -12.67 -11.07 -10.27
C PRO A 289 -12.40 -9.57 -10.53
N SER A 290 -13.30 -8.93 -11.30
CA SER A 290 -13.27 -7.47 -11.46
C SER A 290 -13.65 -6.77 -10.17
N PHE A 291 -13.10 -5.59 -9.94
CA PHE A 291 -13.52 -4.68 -8.88
C PHE A 291 -13.25 -3.24 -9.28
N LEU A 292 -14.16 -2.37 -8.92
CA LEU A 292 -14.11 -0.93 -9.15
C LEU A 292 -14.49 -0.24 -7.84
N TYR A 293 -13.76 0.80 -7.47
CA TYR A 293 -14.03 1.58 -6.27
C TYR A 293 -14.45 3.00 -6.64
N SER A 294 -15.47 3.55 -5.94
CA SER A 294 -15.75 4.99 -5.99
C SER A 294 -14.74 5.74 -5.12
N MET A 295 -14.28 6.89 -5.61
CA MET A 295 -13.41 7.82 -4.90
C MET A 295 -14.09 9.17 -4.64
N ASP A 296 -15.40 9.23 -4.77
CA ASP A 296 -16.17 10.48 -4.65
C ASP A 296 -16.01 11.13 -3.29
N LYS A 297 -15.90 10.32 -2.23
CA LYS A 297 -15.67 10.81 -0.86
C LYS A 297 -14.32 11.50 -0.72
N ALA A 298 -13.24 10.90 -1.22
CA ALA A 298 -11.89 11.48 -1.16
C ALA A 298 -11.80 12.77 -1.97
N LYS A 299 -12.42 12.82 -3.15
CA LYS A 299 -12.50 14.01 -3.97
C LYS A 299 -13.25 15.14 -3.26
N ARG A 300 -14.39 14.84 -2.65
CA ARG A 300 -15.21 15.82 -1.94
C ARG A 300 -14.51 16.37 -0.69
N ASP A 301 -13.90 15.51 0.13
CA ASP A 301 -13.46 15.87 1.47
C ASP A 301 -12.04 16.48 1.49
N PHE A 302 -11.17 16.13 0.55
CA PHE A 302 -9.81 16.69 0.46
C PHE A 302 -9.29 16.92 -0.96
N GLY A 303 -10.18 16.93 -1.95
CA GLY A 303 -9.86 17.35 -3.33
C GLY A 303 -8.84 16.43 -4.01
N PHE A 304 -8.72 15.17 -3.57
CA PHE A 304 -7.75 14.26 -4.16
C PHE A 304 -8.18 13.84 -5.56
N GLU A 305 -7.25 13.99 -6.50
CA GLU A 305 -7.35 13.44 -7.86
C GLU A 305 -5.99 12.80 -8.22
N PRO A 306 -5.97 11.54 -8.69
CA PRO A 306 -4.74 10.89 -9.11
C PRO A 306 -4.17 11.58 -10.35
N LYS A 307 -2.84 11.63 -10.46
CA LYS A 307 -2.12 12.18 -11.62
C LYS A 307 -1.91 11.13 -12.70
N TYR A 308 -1.73 9.88 -12.27
CA TYR A 308 -1.50 8.76 -13.19
C TYR A 308 -2.82 8.08 -13.48
N THR A 309 -3.46 8.44 -14.60
CA THR A 309 -4.76 7.92 -15.05
C THR A 309 -4.66 6.98 -16.26
N SER A 310 -3.44 6.73 -16.74
CA SER A 310 -3.10 5.79 -17.82
C SER A 310 -2.07 4.77 -17.31
N TYR A 311 -2.31 3.49 -17.57
CA TYR A 311 -1.35 2.44 -17.20
C TYR A 311 -0.04 2.56 -17.99
N LEU A 312 -0.10 3.00 -19.24
CA LEU A 312 1.09 3.24 -20.06
C LEU A 312 1.97 4.35 -19.45
N ASP A 313 1.38 5.49 -19.09
CA ASP A 313 2.11 6.60 -18.46
C ASP A 313 2.71 6.19 -17.12
N MET A 314 1.97 5.38 -16.36
CA MET A 314 2.46 4.81 -15.11
C MET A 314 3.68 3.91 -15.36
N MET A 315 3.67 3.06 -16.40
CA MET A 315 4.80 2.18 -16.74
C MET A 315 6.01 2.96 -17.29
N ILE A 316 5.78 4.04 -18.02
CA ILE A 316 6.85 4.95 -18.46
C ILE A 316 7.56 5.57 -17.26
N ASP A 317 6.80 6.09 -16.29
CA ASP A 317 7.37 6.63 -15.06
C ASP A 317 8.03 5.55 -14.19
N TYR A 318 7.43 4.35 -14.12
CA TYR A 318 8.01 3.19 -13.42
C TYR A 318 9.40 2.84 -13.99
N LYS A 319 9.53 2.77 -15.32
CA LYS A 319 10.82 2.51 -15.97
C LYS A 319 11.84 3.59 -15.64
N LYS A 320 11.45 4.86 -15.72
CA LYS A 320 12.31 6.00 -15.36
C LYS A 320 12.78 5.92 -13.91
N GLU A 321 11.88 5.61 -12.98
CA GLU A 321 12.24 5.43 -11.56
C GLU A 321 13.21 4.26 -11.36
N LEU A 322 12.98 3.13 -12.06
CA LEU A 322 13.83 1.95 -12.01
C LEU A 322 15.25 2.26 -12.54
N GLU A 323 15.35 2.95 -13.69
CA GLU A 323 16.61 3.31 -14.33
C GLU A 323 17.37 4.40 -13.55
N SER A 324 16.70 5.21 -12.75
CA SER A 324 17.34 6.22 -11.90
C SER A 324 18.17 5.64 -10.78
N ASN A 325 17.98 4.37 -10.45
CA ASN A 325 18.59 3.67 -9.32
C ASN A 325 18.29 4.31 -7.94
N PHE A 326 17.43 5.31 -7.89
CA PHE A 326 17.12 6.03 -6.65
C PHE A 326 16.52 5.11 -5.58
N TRP A 327 15.70 4.14 -6.01
CA TRP A 327 14.99 3.20 -5.15
C TRP A 327 15.68 1.83 -5.02
N ASN A 328 16.93 1.65 -5.50
CA ASN A 328 17.63 0.36 -5.45
C ASN A 328 17.69 -0.22 -4.05
N VAL A 329 17.95 0.60 -3.04
CA VAL A 329 17.99 0.15 -1.64
C VAL A 329 16.64 -0.46 -1.19
N LEU A 330 15.53 0.02 -1.73
CA LEU A 330 14.19 -0.49 -1.44
C LEU A 330 13.93 -1.81 -2.18
N VAL A 331 14.38 -1.92 -3.43
CA VAL A 331 14.30 -3.16 -4.23
C VAL A 331 15.13 -4.26 -3.58
N GLU A 332 16.39 -3.99 -3.25
CA GLU A 332 17.30 -4.93 -2.59
C GLU A 332 16.79 -5.40 -1.21
N ALA A 333 16.09 -4.52 -0.47
CA ALA A 333 15.47 -4.89 0.80
C ALA A 333 14.37 -5.93 0.64
N GLY A 334 13.74 -6.03 -0.54
CA GLY A 334 12.79 -7.07 -0.88
C GLY A 334 13.40 -8.40 -1.27
N GLU A 335 14.61 -8.39 -1.83
CA GLU A 335 15.33 -9.59 -2.26
C GLU A 335 16.01 -10.32 -1.09
N LYS A 336 16.28 -9.63 0.01
CA LYS A 336 16.93 -10.17 1.22
C LYS A 336 15.95 -10.74 2.26
N LYS A 337 14.68 -10.76 1.95
CA LYS A 337 13.64 -11.40 2.78
C LYS A 337 13.50 -12.86 2.39
#